data_7d3bb5797ce2239b31eb32865b853996
#
_entry.id   7d3bb5797ce2239b31eb32865b853996
#
_cell.length_a   1.000
_cell.length_b   1.000
_cell.length_c   1.000
_cell.angle_alpha   90.00
_cell.angle_beta   90.00
_cell.angle_gamma   90.00
#
_symmetry.space_group_name_H-M   'P 1'
#
loop_
_entity.id
_entity.type
_entity.pdbx_description
1 polymer ?
#
loop_
_entity_poly.entity_id
_entity_poly.type
_entity_poly.pdbx_seq_one_letter_code
_entity_poly.pdbx_strand_id
1 'polypeptide(L)'
;MYASYPCKFTRDDNNTYMVTFPDVPEAVTDVVDKETFNARAAEALAAALSFYVESGKELPTPSAPKRGQQLVYLSAATVAKLALYDAMRQQGVT
;
A
#
# COMPACT_ATOMS: atom_id res chain seq x y z
N MET A 1 -0.80 -11.61 6.09
CA MET A 1 -0.39 -11.58 4.68
C MET A 1 -0.57 -10.15 4.13
N TYR A 2 0.36 -9.70 3.35
CA TYR A 2 0.41 -8.29 2.90
C TYR A 2 -0.28 -8.11 1.55
N ALA A 3 -1.54 -8.51 1.46
CA ALA A 3 -2.28 -8.49 0.19
C ALA A 3 -3.05 -7.20 -0.03
N SER A 4 -3.49 -6.55 1.04
CA SER A 4 -4.26 -5.31 0.95
C SER A 4 -4.00 -4.44 2.17
N TYR A 5 -4.15 -3.13 1.98
CA TYR A 5 -3.99 -2.15 3.05
C TYR A 5 -5.15 -1.17 3.03
N PRO A 6 -5.63 -0.75 4.21
CA PRO A 6 -6.67 0.28 4.24
C PRO A 6 -6.10 1.64 3.86
N CYS A 7 -6.88 2.41 3.12
CA CYS A 7 -6.53 3.77 2.75
C CYS A 7 -7.61 4.75 3.17
N LYS A 8 -7.20 5.98 3.34
CA LYS A 8 -8.11 7.12 3.47
C LYS A 8 -8.07 7.90 2.17
N PHE A 9 -9.21 8.44 1.78
CA PHE A 9 -9.24 9.31 0.62
C PHE A 9 -10.07 10.53 0.95
N THR A 10 -9.57 11.69 0.53
CA THR A 10 -10.19 12.98 0.78
C THR A 10 -10.35 13.69 -0.56
N ARG A 11 -11.53 14.22 -0.80
CA ARG A 11 -11.76 14.96 -2.03
C ARG A 11 -11.07 16.31 -1.94
N ASP A 12 -10.30 16.64 -2.98
CA ASP A 12 -9.58 17.88 -3.09
C ASP A 12 -10.40 18.90 -3.88
N ASP A 13 -10.01 20.19 -3.80
CA ASP A 13 -10.70 21.27 -4.50
C ASP A 13 -10.68 21.13 -6.02
N ASN A 14 -9.75 20.37 -6.56
CA ASN A 14 -9.60 20.13 -8.00
C ASN A 14 -10.33 18.91 -8.51
N ASN A 15 -11.31 18.41 -7.76
CA ASN A 15 -12.04 17.16 -8.10
C ASN A 15 -11.13 15.93 -8.14
N THR A 16 -10.01 15.98 -7.47
CA THR A 16 -9.14 14.84 -7.29
C THR A 16 -9.33 14.27 -5.90
N TYR A 17 -8.89 13.04 -5.70
CA TYR A 17 -8.89 12.43 -4.38
C TYR A 17 -7.45 12.25 -3.93
N MET A 18 -7.13 12.78 -2.76
CA MET A 18 -5.85 12.48 -2.12
C MET A 18 -5.99 11.16 -1.38
N VAL A 19 -5.10 10.22 -1.66
CA VAL A 19 -5.12 8.89 -1.07
C VAL A 19 -3.91 8.73 -0.17
N THR A 20 -4.15 8.35 1.08
CA THR A 20 -3.08 8.09 2.05
C THR A 20 -3.32 6.74 2.71
N PHE A 21 -2.26 6.14 3.21
CA PHE A 21 -2.32 4.83 3.86
C PHE A 21 -1.82 4.98 5.29
N PRO A 22 -2.71 4.85 6.29
CA PRO A 22 -2.29 5.00 7.70
C PRO A 22 -1.16 4.07 8.10
N ASP A 23 -1.12 2.85 7.58
CA ASP A 23 -0.08 1.88 7.92
C ASP A 23 1.21 2.10 7.14
N VAL A 24 1.15 2.84 6.04
CA VAL A 24 2.30 3.11 5.16
C VAL A 24 2.31 4.61 4.85
N PRO A 25 2.79 5.44 5.79
CA PRO A 25 2.72 6.90 5.63
C PRO A 25 3.45 7.43 4.40
N GLU A 26 4.40 6.68 3.87
CA GLU A 26 5.15 7.08 2.68
C GLU A 26 4.33 6.95 1.39
N ALA A 27 3.24 6.18 1.42
CA ALA A 27 2.39 5.98 0.25
C ALA A 27 1.34 7.09 0.19
N VAL A 28 1.53 8.03 -0.73
CA VAL A 28 0.59 9.13 -0.96
C VAL A 28 0.44 9.31 -2.46
N THR A 29 -0.79 9.44 -2.92
CA THR A 29 -1.06 9.70 -4.33
C THR A 29 -2.36 10.48 -4.52
N ASP A 30 -2.52 11.05 -5.71
CA ASP A 30 -3.76 11.69 -6.13
C ASP A 30 -4.42 10.85 -7.20
N VAL A 31 -5.74 10.70 -7.11
CA VAL A 31 -6.51 9.95 -8.09
C VAL A 31 -7.62 10.84 -8.64
N VAL A 32 -7.68 10.96 -9.96
CA VAL A 32 -8.68 11.81 -10.64
C VAL A 32 -9.94 10.99 -10.95
N ASP A 33 -9.76 9.74 -11.32
CA ASP A 33 -10.82 8.90 -11.84
C ASP A 33 -11.07 7.71 -10.91
N LYS A 34 -12.33 7.53 -10.52
CA LYS A 34 -12.71 6.42 -9.64
C LYS A 34 -12.44 5.05 -10.27
N GLU A 35 -12.50 4.95 -11.58
CA GLU A 35 -12.27 3.69 -12.28
C GLU A 35 -10.82 3.24 -12.15
N THR A 36 -9.89 4.18 -12.05
CA THR A 36 -8.47 3.87 -11.88
C THR A 36 -8.01 3.93 -10.44
N PHE A 37 -8.94 4.14 -9.50
CA PHE A 37 -8.60 4.36 -8.09
C PHE A 37 -7.71 3.26 -7.53
N ASN A 38 -8.14 2.00 -7.63
CA ASN A 38 -7.36 0.92 -7.04
C ASN A 38 -6.00 0.76 -7.73
N ALA A 39 -5.96 0.88 -9.06
CA ALA A 39 -4.71 0.73 -9.79
C ALA A 39 -3.69 1.79 -9.38
N ARG A 40 -4.12 3.06 -9.31
CA ARG A 40 -3.24 4.16 -8.94
C ARG A 40 -2.80 4.08 -7.48
N ALA A 41 -3.75 3.76 -6.60
CA ALA A 41 -3.45 3.63 -5.17
C ALA A 41 -2.53 2.44 -4.91
N ALA A 42 -2.77 1.31 -5.59
CA ALA A 42 -1.92 0.14 -5.46
C ALA A 42 -0.50 0.39 -5.98
N GLU A 43 -0.37 1.16 -7.06
CA GLU A 43 0.93 1.53 -7.61
C GLU A 43 1.74 2.34 -6.60
N ALA A 44 1.13 3.35 -5.98
CA ALA A 44 1.80 4.15 -4.96
C ALA A 44 2.15 3.32 -3.73
N LEU A 45 1.26 2.44 -3.32
CA LEU A 45 1.51 1.55 -2.19
C LEU A 45 2.66 0.60 -2.48
N ALA A 46 2.68 -0.02 -3.67
CA ALA A 46 3.74 -0.93 -4.06
C ALA A 46 5.11 -0.23 -4.08
N ALA A 47 5.16 1.00 -4.59
CA ALA A 47 6.39 1.79 -4.61
C ALA A 47 6.91 2.05 -3.19
N ALA A 48 6.02 2.42 -2.27
CA ALA A 48 6.41 2.67 -0.89
C ALA A 48 6.89 1.39 -0.20
N LEU A 49 6.22 0.27 -0.42
CA LEU A 49 6.61 -1.01 0.16
C LEU A 49 7.94 -1.51 -0.41
N SER A 50 8.21 -1.24 -1.69
CA SER A 50 9.51 -1.52 -2.29
C SER A 50 10.64 -0.79 -1.58
N PHE A 51 10.37 0.43 -1.14
CA PHE A 51 11.32 1.21 -0.37
C PHE A 51 11.67 0.52 0.95
N TYR A 52 10.68 -0.07 1.62
CA TYR A 52 10.92 -0.85 2.83
C TYR A 52 11.83 -2.04 2.55
N VAL A 53 11.57 -2.74 1.45
CA VAL A 53 12.38 -3.90 1.04
C VAL A 53 13.82 -3.47 0.77
N GLU A 54 14.02 -2.40 0.00
CA GLU A 54 15.35 -1.90 -0.32
C GLU A 54 16.11 -1.42 0.90
N SER A 55 15.40 -0.89 1.89
CA SER A 55 15.99 -0.40 3.12
C SER A 55 16.21 -1.49 4.17
N GLY A 56 15.78 -2.71 3.90
CA GLY A 56 15.90 -3.82 4.84
C GLY A 56 14.99 -3.71 6.06
N LYS A 57 13.94 -2.92 5.95
CA LYS A 57 13.01 -2.68 7.06
C LYS A 57 11.91 -3.72 7.10
N GLU A 58 11.36 -3.92 8.29
CA GLU A 58 10.18 -4.76 8.46
C GLU A 58 8.98 -4.12 7.75
N LEU A 59 8.21 -4.95 7.04
CA LEU A 59 7.02 -4.48 6.34
C LEU A 59 5.93 -4.08 7.33
N PRO A 60 5.22 -2.97 7.08
CA PRO A 60 4.08 -2.61 7.93
C PRO A 60 2.99 -3.66 7.85
N THR A 61 2.43 -4.01 9.00
CA THR A 61 1.32 -4.96 9.06
C THR A 61 0.01 -4.23 8.74
N PRO A 62 -0.78 -4.73 7.79
CA PRO A 62 -2.07 -4.09 7.49
C PRO A 62 -3.02 -4.14 8.68
N SER A 63 -3.61 -3.01 9.01
CA SER A 63 -4.66 -2.94 10.02
C SER A 63 -6.00 -3.35 9.42
N ALA A 64 -6.96 -3.69 10.28
CA ALA A 64 -8.33 -3.86 9.84
C ALA A 64 -8.87 -2.50 9.39
N PRO A 65 -9.64 -2.43 8.29
CA PRO A 65 -10.17 -1.15 7.83
C PRO A 65 -11.14 -0.56 8.82
N LYS A 66 -11.00 0.74 9.06
CA LYS A 66 -11.91 1.49 9.93
C LYS A 66 -13.00 2.13 9.09
N ARG A 67 -14.02 2.65 9.76
CA ARG A 67 -15.11 3.34 9.09
C ARG A 67 -14.57 4.46 8.18
N GLY A 68 -15.05 4.50 6.95
CA GLY A 68 -14.62 5.48 5.96
C GLY A 68 -13.34 5.14 5.24
N GLN A 69 -12.72 4.00 5.55
CA GLN A 69 -11.53 3.54 4.86
C GLN A 69 -11.88 2.49 3.82
N GLN A 70 -11.08 2.41 2.78
CA GLN A 70 -11.24 1.44 1.72
C GLN A 70 -9.99 0.60 1.61
N LEU A 71 -10.16 -0.70 1.34
CA LEU A 71 -9.02 -1.58 1.10
C LEU A 71 -8.51 -1.41 -0.32
N VAL A 72 -7.19 -1.30 -0.44
CA VAL A 72 -6.51 -1.28 -1.73
C VAL A 72 -5.72 -2.57 -1.86
N TYR A 73 -5.96 -3.28 -2.96
CA TYR A 73 -5.40 -4.62 -3.19
C TYR A 73 -4.16 -4.53 -4.07
N LEU A 74 -3.09 -5.16 -3.62
CA LEU A 74 -1.86 -5.28 -4.40
C LEU A 74 -2.00 -6.37 -5.45
N SER A 75 -1.20 -6.28 -6.52
CA SER A 75 -1.17 -7.32 -7.54
C SER A 75 -0.60 -8.63 -6.95
N ALA A 76 -0.97 -9.74 -7.56
CA ALA A 76 -0.46 -11.04 -7.12
C ALA A 76 1.07 -11.10 -7.16
N ALA A 77 1.68 -10.50 -8.18
CA ALA A 77 3.14 -10.46 -8.28
C ALA A 77 3.77 -9.69 -7.11
N THR A 78 3.19 -8.55 -6.74
CA THR A 78 3.68 -7.77 -5.61
C THR A 78 3.51 -8.53 -4.30
N VAL A 79 2.35 -9.14 -4.10
CA VAL A 79 2.10 -9.94 -2.89
C VAL A 79 3.13 -11.06 -2.76
N ALA A 80 3.44 -11.75 -3.85
CA ALA A 80 4.42 -12.83 -3.84
C ALA A 80 5.81 -12.33 -3.46
N LYS A 81 6.22 -11.18 -4.00
CA LYS A 81 7.52 -10.59 -3.67
C LYS A 81 7.62 -10.20 -2.21
N LEU A 82 6.56 -9.61 -1.67
CA LEU A 82 6.55 -9.19 -0.27
C LEU A 82 6.55 -10.39 0.66
N ALA A 83 5.82 -11.44 0.32
CA ALA A 83 5.80 -12.67 1.12
C ALA A 83 7.18 -13.33 1.16
N LEU A 84 7.85 -13.38 0.01
CA LEU A 84 9.21 -13.92 -0.06
C LEU A 84 10.18 -13.11 0.79
N TYR A 85 10.13 -11.80 0.68
CA TYR A 85 10.98 -10.91 1.46
C TYR A 85 10.77 -11.12 2.97
N ASP A 86 9.50 -11.18 3.37
CA ASP A 86 9.15 -11.35 4.78
C ASP A 86 9.66 -12.69 5.31
N ALA A 87 9.50 -13.76 4.53
CA ALA A 87 10.00 -15.09 4.90
C ALA A 87 11.52 -15.09 5.04
N MET A 88 12.21 -14.40 4.14
CA MET A 88 13.67 -14.30 4.21
C MET A 88 14.12 -13.55 5.46
N ARG A 89 13.44 -12.48 5.81
CA ARG A 89 13.75 -11.74 7.02
C ARG A 89 13.57 -12.59 8.27
N GLN A 90 12.50 -13.37 8.33
CA GLN A 90 12.23 -14.25 9.48
C GLN A 90 13.28 -15.33 9.63
N GLN A 91 13.88 -15.76 8.54
CA GLN A 91 14.96 -16.75 8.54
C GLN A 91 16.34 -16.13 8.73
N GLY A 92 16.40 -14.81 8.83
CA GLY A 92 17.70 -14.12 8.96
C GLY A 92 18.47 -14.04 7.66
N VAL A 93 17.85 -14.29 6.52
CA VAL A 93 18.44 -14.21 5.20
C VAL A 93 17.95 -12.96 4.50
N THR A 94 18.84 -12.04 4.21
CA THR A 94 18.47 -10.79 3.53
C THR A 94 19.43 -10.49 2.39
#